data_7bf89db386cf7b0b898b96f63d7224b0
#
_entry.id   7bf89db386cf7b0b898b96f63d7224b0
#
_cell.length_a   1.000
_cell.length_b   1.000
_cell.length_c   1.000
_cell.angle_alpha   90.00
_cell.angle_beta   90.00
_cell.angle_gamma   90.00
#
_symmetry.space_group_name_H-M   'P 1'
#
loop_
_entity.id
_entity.type
_entity.pdbx_description
1 polymer ?
#
loop_
_entity_poly.entity_id
_entity_poly.type
_entity_poly.pdbx_seq_one_letter_code
_entity_poly.pdbx_strand_id
1 'polypeptide(L)'
;MTNLISIFLNLCLGLSVLSLSDWAEWRGPARDGISTEKNLPTKWSPAGENLAWKAPYGGRSTPIVMGDRVYLQNTAGKGDSLQERVMSFNADTGKLLWEHRFNIYLSDVPPHRVGWASPVGDPSTGNVYAFGVGGTLIGLNRDGKVLWERSLGEDFGLLTTHGGRTVSPIIDGDLVIVSGVTFQWGQHGRGAHRFMAFDKKTGETVYISAPGGRPYDTTYAPPIIANVNGTRLLIE
;
A
#
# COMPACT_ATOMS: atom_id res chain seq x y z
N MET A 1 -30.36 13.71 64.18
CA MET A 1 -30.59 13.30 62.80
C MET A 1 -29.44 13.79 61.95
N THR A 2 -28.44 12.97 61.76
CA THR A 2 -27.19 13.27 61.08
C THR A 2 -27.20 12.54 59.74
N ASN A 3 -27.31 13.29 58.63
CA ASN A 3 -27.26 12.78 57.30
C ASN A 3 -25.81 12.50 56.87
N LEU A 4 -25.45 11.27 56.69
CA LEU A 4 -24.21 10.82 56.01
C LEU A 4 -24.40 10.90 54.51
N ILE A 5 -23.72 11.81 53.87
CA ILE A 5 -23.60 11.89 52.41
C ILE A 5 -22.40 11.02 52.01
N SER A 6 -22.69 9.85 51.42
CA SER A 6 -21.66 8.97 50.80
C SER A 6 -21.25 9.54 49.45
N ILE A 7 -20.04 10.03 49.36
CA ILE A 7 -19.40 10.44 48.11
C ILE A 7 -18.78 9.19 47.47
N PHE A 8 -19.39 8.67 46.41
CA PHE A 8 -18.79 7.65 45.55
C PHE A 8 -17.82 8.34 44.61
N LEU A 9 -16.53 8.19 44.90
CA LEU A 9 -15.45 8.62 44.00
C LEU A 9 -15.29 7.52 42.90
N ASN A 10 -15.86 7.74 41.75
CA ASN A 10 -15.62 6.89 40.56
C ASN A 10 -14.21 7.16 40.05
N LEU A 11 -13.27 6.30 40.41
CA LEU A 11 -11.92 6.27 39.84
C LEU A 11 -11.99 5.63 38.45
N CYS A 12 -12.25 6.43 37.42
CA CYS A 12 -12.04 6.00 36.03
C CYS A 12 -10.55 5.77 35.81
N LEU A 13 -10.08 4.53 35.95
CA LEU A 13 -8.80 4.12 35.39
C LEU A 13 -8.92 4.23 33.87
N GLY A 14 -8.46 5.33 33.31
CA GLY A 14 -8.22 5.45 31.89
C GLY A 14 -7.12 4.47 31.50
N LEU A 15 -7.49 3.30 30.97
CA LEU A 15 -6.56 2.48 30.19
C LEU A 15 -6.16 3.37 29.00
N SER A 16 -4.96 3.96 29.07
CA SER A 16 -4.30 4.50 27.89
C SER A 16 -4.01 3.30 26.98
N VAL A 17 -4.91 3.01 26.05
CA VAL A 17 -4.60 2.17 24.93
C VAL A 17 -3.48 2.89 24.20
N LEU A 18 -2.25 2.38 24.30
CA LEU A 18 -1.15 2.78 23.43
C LEU A 18 -1.62 2.47 22.02
N SER A 19 -2.14 3.47 21.34
CA SER A 19 -2.44 3.38 19.92
C SER A 19 -1.09 3.22 19.23
N LEU A 20 -0.77 1.99 18.85
CA LEU A 20 0.31 1.73 17.92
C LEU A 20 0.03 2.61 16.70
N SER A 21 0.98 3.44 16.30
CA SER A 21 0.80 4.29 15.12
C SER A 21 0.71 3.40 13.90
N ASP A 22 -0.33 3.57 13.09
CA ASP A 22 -0.46 2.85 11.83
C ASP A 22 0.77 3.09 10.94
N TRP A 23 1.25 2.04 10.29
CA TRP A 23 2.29 2.10 9.27
C TRP A 23 1.66 1.78 7.92
N ALA A 24 0.77 2.66 7.45
CA ALA A 24 -0.16 2.43 6.36
C ALA A 24 0.45 2.54 4.95
N GLU A 25 1.72 2.91 4.83
CA GLU A 25 2.47 2.94 3.57
C GLU A 25 3.93 2.53 3.79
N TRP A 26 4.64 2.19 2.73
CA TRP A 26 5.98 1.61 2.80
C TRP A 26 7.02 2.50 3.52
N ARG A 27 6.84 3.82 3.55
CA ARG A 27 7.70 4.78 4.26
C ARG A 27 7.10 5.27 5.59
N GLY A 28 5.97 4.72 6.00
CA GLY A 28 5.30 5.09 7.25
C GLY A 28 4.55 6.41 7.20
N PRO A 29 3.94 6.82 8.32
CA PRO A 29 3.00 7.94 8.36
C PRO A 29 3.62 9.29 8.02
N ALA A 30 4.90 9.49 8.31
CA ALA A 30 5.64 10.72 7.97
C ALA A 30 6.28 10.67 6.57
N ARG A 31 6.21 9.54 5.88
CA ARG A 31 6.82 9.30 4.54
C ARG A 31 8.33 9.46 4.48
N ASP A 32 9.00 9.39 5.60
CA ASP A 32 10.45 9.53 5.74
C ASP A 32 11.17 8.22 6.08
N GLY A 33 10.41 7.15 6.37
CA GLY A 33 10.95 5.85 6.76
C GLY A 33 11.43 5.80 8.22
N ILE A 34 11.04 6.77 9.04
CA ILE A 34 11.46 6.87 10.44
C ILE A 34 10.29 6.54 11.36
N SER A 35 10.49 5.59 12.28
CA SER A 35 9.56 5.33 13.37
C SER A 35 9.90 6.19 14.59
N THR A 36 8.86 6.72 15.23
CA THR A 36 8.98 7.42 16.51
C THR A 36 8.89 6.47 17.71
N GLU A 37 8.67 5.19 17.48
CA GLU A 37 8.60 4.17 18.52
C GLU A 37 9.92 4.03 19.26
N LYS A 38 9.82 3.74 20.56
CA LYS A 38 10.98 3.59 21.45
C LYS A 38 11.02 2.16 21.99
N ASN A 39 12.19 1.79 22.53
CA ASN A 39 12.41 0.46 23.14
C ASN A 39 12.18 -0.71 22.16
N LEU A 40 12.47 -0.49 20.88
CA LEU A 40 12.38 -1.54 19.88
C LEU A 40 13.35 -2.69 20.22
N PRO A 41 12.97 -3.95 19.94
CA PRO A 41 13.87 -5.09 20.09
C PRO A 41 15.13 -4.92 19.24
N THR A 42 16.29 -5.16 19.81
CA THR A 42 17.58 -5.13 19.10
C THR A 42 18.10 -6.53 18.76
N LYS A 43 17.39 -7.57 19.20
CA LYS A 43 17.74 -8.97 18.96
C LYS A 43 16.51 -9.77 18.55
N TRP A 44 16.70 -10.68 17.62
CA TRP A 44 15.72 -11.67 17.20
C TRP A 44 16.39 -13.03 17.09
N SER A 45 15.64 -14.09 17.36
CA SER A 45 16.10 -15.42 17.04
C SER A 45 14.98 -16.27 16.42
N PRO A 46 15.34 -17.24 15.54
CA PRO A 46 14.37 -18.22 15.04
C PRO A 46 13.77 -19.09 16.15
N ALA A 47 14.42 -19.14 17.32
CA ALA A 47 13.95 -19.87 18.49
C ALA A 47 12.85 -19.14 19.28
N GLY A 48 12.46 -17.93 18.87
CA GLY A 48 11.33 -17.21 19.44
C GLY A 48 11.68 -15.97 20.25
N GLU A 49 12.96 -15.59 20.38
CA GLU A 49 13.32 -14.33 21.03
C GLU A 49 12.75 -13.14 20.22
N ASN A 50 11.88 -12.35 20.84
CA ASN A 50 11.19 -11.21 20.20
C ASN A 50 10.46 -11.56 18.88
N LEU A 51 10.04 -12.82 18.72
CA LEU A 51 9.25 -13.31 17.60
C LEU A 51 7.82 -13.59 18.07
N ALA A 52 6.87 -12.71 17.71
CA ALA A 52 5.46 -12.90 18.03
C ALA A 52 4.86 -14.04 17.18
N TRP A 53 5.10 -14.02 15.89
CA TRP A 53 4.63 -15.04 14.95
C TRP A 53 5.43 -15.01 13.64
N LYS A 54 5.25 -16.05 12.83
CA LYS A 54 5.85 -16.18 11.50
C LYS A 54 4.83 -16.74 10.51
N ALA A 55 4.58 -16.02 9.44
CA ALA A 55 3.75 -16.49 8.33
C ALA A 55 4.60 -17.28 7.30
N PRO A 56 4.06 -18.33 6.66
CA PRO A 56 4.76 -19.12 5.65
C PRO A 56 4.76 -18.45 4.27
N TYR A 57 4.72 -17.14 4.23
CA TYR A 57 4.63 -16.35 3.00
C TYR A 57 5.81 -15.41 2.90
N GLY A 58 6.39 -15.30 1.71
CA GLY A 58 7.42 -14.35 1.39
C GLY A 58 6.97 -13.38 0.31
N GLY A 59 7.74 -12.33 0.09
CA GLY A 59 7.49 -11.33 -0.94
C GLY A 59 8.63 -10.31 -1.00
N ARG A 60 8.46 -9.35 -1.90
CA ARG A 60 9.39 -8.22 -2.06
C ARG A 60 8.74 -6.91 -1.64
N SER A 61 7.42 -6.91 -1.46
CA SER A 61 6.70 -5.76 -0.94
C SER A 61 6.99 -5.55 0.55
N THR A 62 6.89 -4.32 0.99
CA THR A 62 6.90 -3.99 2.42
C THR A 62 5.50 -4.24 2.99
N PRO A 63 5.36 -4.98 4.09
CA PRO A 63 4.09 -5.06 4.80
C PRO A 63 3.67 -3.69 5.33
N ILE A 64 2.37 -3.44 5.35
CA ILE A 64 1.78 -2.28 6.02
C ILE A 64 0.92 -2.73 7.19
N VAL A 65 0.75 -1.86 8.18
CA VAL A 65 -0.02 -2.13 9.40
C VAL A 65 -1.07 -1.06 9.58
N MET A 66 -2.32 -1.49 9.79
CA MET A 66 -3.43 -0.62 10.17
C MET A 66 -4.25 -1.29 11.27
N GLY A 67 -4.27 -0.69 12.46
CA GLY A 67 -4.94 -1.22 13.63
C GLY A 67 -4.48 -2.63 13.96
N ASP A 68 -5.42 -3.56 13.97
CA ASP A 68 -5.20 -4.98 14.27
C ASP A 68 -4.80 -5.85 13.08
N ARG A 69 -4.41 -5.25 11.94
CA ARG A 69 -4.11 -5.98 10.69
C ARG A 69 -2.77 -5.63 10.08
N VAL A 70 -2.12 -6.67 9.55
CA VAL A 70 -0.95 -6.57 8.68
C VAL A 70 -1.38 -6.94 7.27
N TYR A 71 -1.01 -6.13 6.28
CA TYR A 71 -1.30 -6.39 4.87
C TYR A 71 0.00 -6.58 4.09
N LEU A 72 -0.02 -7.49 3.15
CA LEU A 72 1.12 -7.86 2.32
C LEU A 72 0.66 -8.10 0.88
N GLN A 73 1.40 -7.58 -0.09
CA GLN A 73 1.27 -7.97 -1.50
C GLN A 73 2.39 -8.94 -1.86
N ASN A 74 2.07 -10.05 -2.49
CA ASN A 74 3.06 -11.01 -2.96
C ASN A 74 2.53 -11.88 -4.11
N THR A 75 3.32 -12.89 -4.50
CA THR A 75 2.94 -13.86 -5.53
C THR A 75 2.06 -14.98 -4.99
N ALA A 76 1.20 -15.50 -5.86
CA ALA A 76 0.48 -16.77 -5.70
C ALA A 76 0.63 -17.63 -6.95
N GLY A 77 0.58 -18.96 -6.77
CA GLY A 77 0.72 -19.90 -7.90
C GLY A 77 2.14 -20.02 -8.47
N LYS A 78 2.25 -20.74 -9.58
CA LYS A 78 3.52 -20.96 -10.33
C LYS A 78 3.18 -21.22 -11.80
N GLY A 79 4.14 -20.93 -12.70
CA GLY A 79 3.94 -21.13 -14.14
C GLY A 79 2.68 -20.41 -14.62
N ASP A 80 1.82 -21.13 -15.34
CA ASP A 80 0.59 -20.58 -15.92
C ASP A 80 -0.47 -20.14 -14.89
N SER A 81 -0.33 -20.58 -13.63
CA SER A 81 -1.19 -20.16 -12.52
C SER A 81 -0.61 -19.00 -11.70
N LEU A 82 0.47 -18.36 -12.18
CA LEU A 82 1.11 -17.26 -11.48
C LEU A 82 0.19 -16.04 -11.41
N GLN A 83 -0.04 -15.56 -10.22
CA GLN A 83 -0.90 -14.40 -9.92
C GLN A 83 -0.21 -13.50 -8.90
N GLU A 84 -0.69 -12.29 -8.78
CA GLU A 84 -0.47 -11.46 -7.59
C GLU A 84 -1.61 -11.64 -6.61
N ARG A 85 -1.32 -11.36 -5.34
CA ARG A 85 -2.34 -11.33 -4.30
C ARG A 85 -2.04 -10.29 -3.25
N VAL A 86 -3.11 -9.77 -2.65
CA VAL A 86 -3.08 -9.02 -1.40
C VAL A 86 -3.59 -9.92 -0.29
N MET A 87 -2.91 -9.91 0.84
CA MET A 87 -3.23 -10.73 2.01
C MET A 87 -3.42 -9.83 3.22
N SER A 88 -4.32 -10.23 4.11
CA SER A 88 -4.50 -9.61 5.43
C SER A 88 -4.32 -10.64 6.52
N PHE A 89 -3.54 -10.26 7.54
CA PHE A 89 -3.29 -11.08 8.72
C PHE A 89 -3.73 -10.32 9.98
N ASN A 90 -4.15 -11.06 10.99
CA ASN A 90 -4.27 -10.49 12.32
C ASN A 90 -2.89 -10.14 12.86
N ALA A 91 -2.70 -8.91 13.34
CA ALA A 91 -1.39 -8.39 13.75
C ALA A 91 -0.81 -9.11 14.97
N ASP A 92 -1.66 -9.55 15.90
CA ASP A 92 -1.20 -10.20 17.14
C ASP A 92 -0.84 -11.67 16.93
N THR A 93 -1.61 -12.37 16.09
CA THR A 93 -1.53 -13.84 15.97
C THR A 93 -0.90 -14.33 14.67
N GLY A 94 -0.75 -13.46 13.66
CA GLY A 94 -0.31 -13.85 12.33
C GLY A 94 -1.30 -14.72 11.55
N LYS A 95 -2.54 -14.89 12.07
CA LYS A 95 -3.58 -15.68 11.40
C LYS A 95 -3.98 -14.97 10.10
N LEU A 96 -3.96 -15.71 8.98
CA LEU A 96 -4.51 -15.23 7.71
C LEU A 96 -6.01 -14.99 7.88
N LEU A 97 -6.46 -13.78 7.56
CA LEU A 97 -7.86 -13.37 7.61
C LEU A 97 -8.52 -13.52 6.25
N TRP A 98 -7.83 -13.04 5.21
CA TRP A 98 -8.27 -13.18 3.82
C TRP A 98 -7.10 -13.02 2.85
N GLU A 99 -7.29 -13.46 1.62
CA GLU A 99 -6.47 -13.15 0.46
C GLU A 99 -7.35 -12.81 -0.73
N HIS A 100 -6.91 -11.85 -1.55
CA HIS A 100 -7.50 -11.52 -2.83
C HIS A 100 -6.44 -11.70 -3.92
N ARG A 101 -6.76 -12.44 -4.98
CA ARG A 101 -5.85 -12.75 -6.10
C ARG A 101 -6.32 -12.06 -7.36
N PHE A 102 -5.36 -11.61 -8.16
CA PHE A 102 -5.62 -11.03 -9.47
C PHE A 102 -4.56 -11.46 -10.48
N ASN A 103 -4.93 -11.44 -11.76
CA ASN A 103 -4.10 -11.99 -12.84
C ASN A 103 -2.98 -11.03 -13.24
N ILE A 104 -1.94 -11.61 -13.82
CA ILE A 104 -0.81 -10.91 -14.41
C ILE A 104 -0.94 -11.05 -15.93
N TYR A 105 -0.90 -9.91 -16.63
CA TYR A 105 -1.06 -9.84 -18.08
C TYR A 105 0.26 -9.57 -18.83
N LEU A 106 1.41 -9.87 -18.22
CA LEU A 106 2.71 -9.61 -18.83
C LEU A 106 3.51 -10.87 -19.04
N SER A 107 4.17 -10.92 -20.20
CA SER A 107 4.97 -12.06 -20.63
C SER A 107 6.44 -11.99 -20.20
N ASP A 108 6.97 -10.81 -19.87
CA ASP A 108 8.40 -10.60 -19.59
C ASP A 108 8.74 -10.42 -18.11
N VAL A 109 7.76 -10.59 -17.23
CA VAL A 109 7.94 -10.43 -15.78
C VAL A 109 8.54 -11.69 -15.16
N PRO A 110 9.77 -11.62 -14.62
CA PRO A 110 10.33 -12.76 -13.91
C PRO A 110 9.45 -13.10 -12.68
N PRO A 111 9.12 -14.38 -12.45
CA PRO A 111 8.20 -14.79 -11.38
C PRO A 111 8.61 -14.27 -10.00
N HIS A 112 9.90 -14.10 -9.75
CA HIS A 112 10.41 -13.61 -8.47
C HIS A 112 10.22 -12.09 -8.28
N ARG A 113 9.71 -11.35 -9.29
CA ARG A 113 9.42 -9.91 -9.21
C ARG A 113 7.93 -9.60 -9.15
N VAL A 114 7.10 -10.58 -9.30
CA VAL A 114 5.66 -10.45 -9.10
C VAL A 114 5.37 -10.11 -7.63
N GLY A 115 4.45 -9.16 -7.38
CA GLY A 115 4.20 -8.65 -6.03
C GLY A 115 5.33 -7.75 -5.51
N TRP A 116 5.92 -6.93 -6.36
CA TRP A 116 7.01 -6.02 -6.01
C TRP A 116 6.53 -4.77 -5.25
N ALA A 117 5.45 -4.14 -5.71
CA ALA A 117 4.88 -2.95 -5.09
C ALA A 117 4.35 -3.25 -3.70
N SER A 118 4.51 -2.32 -2.78
CA SER A 118 3.87 -2.38 -1.47
C SER A 118 2.45 -1.84 -1.57
N PRO A 119 1.46 -2.43 -0.89
CA PRO A 119 0.14 -1.84 -0.81
C PRO A 119 0.18 -0.55 0.01
N VAL A 120 -0.84 0.29 -0.14
CA VAL A 120 -1.06 1.45 0.71
C VAL A 120 -2.43 1.33 1.37
N GLY A 121 -2.52 1.73 2.63
CA GLY A 121 -3.74 1.70 3.42
C GLY A 121 -4.28 3.10 3.72
N ASP A 122 -5.59 3.18 3.87
CA ASP A 122 -6.30 4.36 4.36
C ASP A 122 -6.78 4.11 5.79
N PRO A 123 -6.08 4.60 6.82
CA PRO A 123 -6.49 4.40 8.21
C PRO A 123 -7.89 4.92 8.53
N SER A 124 -8.38 5.92 7.78
CA SER A 124 -9.69 6.52 8.02
C SER A 124 -10.85 5.59 7.62
N THR A 125 -10.63 4.69 6.67
CA THR A 125 -11.66 3.77 6.15
C THR A 125 -11.32 2.30 6.37
N GLY A 126 -10.05 1.98 6.64
CA GLY A 126 -9.52 0.62 6.66
C GLY A 126 -9.34 0.00 5.27
N ASN A 127 -9.54 0.77 4.20
CA ASN A 127 -9.37 0.29 2.83
C ASN A 127 -7.89 0.16 2.46
N VAL A 128 -7.61 -0.74 1.53
CA VAL A 128 -6.26 -1.03 1.05
C VAL A 128 -6.25 -0.94 -0.47
N TYR A 129 -5.21 -0.32 -1.01
CA TYR A 129 -5.02 -0.18 -2.46
C TYR A 129 -3.71 -0.85 -2.86
N ALA A 130 -3.77 -1.60 -3.94
CA ALA A 130 -2.63 -2.35 -4.45
C ALA A 130 -2.45 -2.11 -5.95
N PHE A 131 -1.19 -2.02 -6.37
CA PHE A 131 -0.83 -1.85 -7.76
C PHE A 131 0.01 -3.03 -8.23
N GLY A 132 -0.52 -3.77 -9.18
CA GLY A 132 0.07 -5.00 -9.69
C GLY A 132 1.02 -4.77 -10.85
N VAL A 133 1.91 -5.73 -11.04
CA VAL A 133 2.92 -5.73 -12.10
C VAL A 133 2.32 -5.73 -13.51
N GLY A 134 1.10 -6.21 -13.67
CA GLY A 134 0.33 -6.16 -14.92
C GLY A 134 -0.41 -4.84 -15.16
N GLY A 135 -0.23 -3.83 -14.32
CA GLY A 135 -0.94 -2.56 -14.43
C GLY A 135 -2.33 -2.56 -13.80
N THR A 136 -2.69 -3.60 -13.05
CA THR A 136 -3.94 -3.63 -12.28
C THR A 136 -3.82 -2.76 -11.05
N LEU A 137 -4.69 -1.76 -10.91
CA LEU A 137 -4.87 -0.98 -9.69
C LEU A 137 -6.20 -1.38 -9.05
N ILE A 138 -6.17 -1.80 -7.79
CA ILE A 138 -7.34 -2.34 -7.10
C ILE A 138 -7.53 -1.69 -5.73
N GLY A 139 -8.78 -1.35 -5.41
CA GLY A 139 -9.22 -0.94 -4.08
C GLY A 139 -9.97 -2.07 -3.39
N LEU A 140 -9.56 -2.42 -2.19
CA LEU A 140 -10.15 -3.45 -1.35
C LEU A 140 -10.64 -2.84 -0.04
N ASN A 141 -11.79 -3.27 0.45
CA ASN A 141 -12.19 -2.91 1.80
C ASN A 141 -11.41 -3.73 2.85
N ARG A 142 -11.61 -3.39 4.11
CA ARG A 142 -10.97 -4.08 5.26
C ARG A 142 -11.15 -5.60 5.21
N ASP A 143 -12.26 -6.10 4.66
CA ASP A 143 -12.59 -7.53 4.63
C ASP A 143 -12.18 -8.23 3.33
N GLY A 144 -11.40 -7.55 2.48
CA GLY A 144 -10.87 -8.10 1.23
C GLY A 144 -11.85 -8.10 0.07
N LYS A 145 -13.02 -7.43 0.22
CA LYS A 145 -13.98 -7.26 -0.87
C LYS A 145 -13.49 -6.16 -1.80
N VAL A 146 -13.51 -6.44 -3.09
CA VAL A 146 -13.20 -5.44 -4.13
C VAL A 146 -14.21 -4.31 -4.09
N LEU A 147 -13.71 -3.09 -3.98
CA LEU A 147 -14.48 -1.86 -4.13
C LEU A 147 -14.52 -1.44 -5.59
N TRP A 148 -13.36 -1.47 -6.23
CA TRP A 148 -13.17 -1.18 -7.64
C TRP A 148 -11.83 -1.77 -8.12
N GLU A 149 -11.72 -1.93 -9.44
CA GLU A 149 -10.52 -2.43 -10.12
C GLU A 149 -10.36 -1.69 -11.45
N ARG A 150 -9.12 -1.38 -11.82
CA ARG A 150 -8.75 -0.72 -13.07
C ARG A 150 -7.59 -1.44 -13.73
N SER A 151 -7.68 -1.59 -15.04
CA SER A 151 -6.54 -2.02 -15.87
C SER A 151 -5.89 -0.80 -16.50
N LEU A 152 -4.80 -0.32 -15.90
CA LEU A 152 -4.14 0.88 -16.42
C LEU A 152 -3.41 0.61 -17.75
N GLY A 153 -3.12 -0.66 -18.04
CA GLY A 153 -2.65 -1.08 -19.34
C GLY A 153 -3.70 -0.83 -20.44
N GLU A 154 -4.95 -1.22 -20.21
CA GLU A 154 -6.04 -1.01 -21.14
C GLU A 154 -6.52 0.46 -21.15
N ASP A 155 -6.64 1.08 -19.98
CA ASP A 155 -7.15 2.44 -19.86
C ASP A 155 -6.20 3.49 -20.44
N PHE A 156 -4.87 3.31 -20.26
CA PHE A 156 -3.87 4.36 -20.54
C PHE A 156 -2.67 3.86 -21.34
N GLY A 157 -2.64 2.60 -21.76
CA GLY A 157 -1.46 2.02 -22.39
C GLY A 157 -0.25 2.01 -21.46
N LEU A 158 -0.47 1.78 -20.16
CA LEU A 158 0.61 1.68 -19.19
C LEU A 158 1.54 0.53 -19.57
N LEU A 159 2.80 0.86 -19.76
CA LEU A 159 3.85 -0.13 -19.73
C LEU A 159 4.33 -0.28 -18.28
N THR A 160 4.25 -1.49 -17.81
CA THR A 160 4.88 -1.79 -16.53
C THR A 160 6.38 -1.68 -16.66
N THR A 161 7.03 -1.42 -15.56
CA THR A 161 8.48 -1.23 -15.55
C THR A 161 9.21 -2.47 -16.08
N HIS A 162 10.37 -2.28 -16.65
CA HIS A 162 11.21 -3.36 -17.16
C HIS A 162 11.36 -4.47 -16.11
N GLY A 163 10.86 -5.67 -16.45
CA GLY A 163 10.90 -6.85 -15.61
C GLY A 163 10.09 -6.75 -14.32
N GLY A 164 9.00 -5.96 -14.29
CA GLY A 164 7.99 -6.03 -13.24
C GLY A 164 8.29 -5.29 -11.93
N ARG A 165 9.15 -4.28 -11.96
CA ARG A 165 9.38 -3.42 -10.79
C ARG A 165 8.38 -2.28 -10.77
N THR A 166 7.21 -2.54 -10.23
CA THR A 166 6.11 -1.58 -10.17
C THR A 166 6.29 -0.64 -8.99
N VAL A 167 5.88 0.61 -9.13
CA VAL A 167 5.87 1.59 -8.04
C VAL A 167 4.80 1.27 -7.01
N SER A 168 5.03 1.61 -5.76
CA SER A 168 4.00 1.52 -4.73
C SER A 168 3.03 2.69 -4.87
N PRO A 169 1.71 2.48 -4.79
CA PRO A 169 0.73 3.57 -4.76
C PRO A 169 0.88 4.39 -3.49
N ILE A 170 0.43 5.64 -3.54
CA ILE A 170 0.30 6.52 -2.37
C ILE A 170 -1.12 7.05 -2.26
N ILE A 171 -1.51 7.48 -1.05
CA ILE A 171 -2.76 8.19 -0.80
C ILE A 171 -2.47 9.67 -0.55
N ASP A 172 -3.24 10.53 -1.20
CA ASP A 172 -3.25 11.97 -0.98
C ASP A 172 -4.67 12.51 -0.85
N GLY A 173 -5.12 12.74 0.38
CA GLY A 173 -6.49 13.12 0.65
C GLY A 173 -7.49 12.05 0.19
N ASP A 174 -8.31 12.39 -0.81
CA ASP A 174 -9.27 11.46 -1.41
C ASP A 174 -8.74 10.73 -2.65
N LEU A 175 -7.45 10.84 -2.94
CA LEU A 175 -6.83 10.27 -4.13
C LEU A 175 -5.93 9.09 -3.81
N VAL A 176 -5.96 8.07 -4.69
CA VAL A 176 -4.90 7.07 -4.86
C VAL A 176 -4.09 7.46 -6.07
N ILE A 177 -2.77 7.59 -5.91
CA ILE A 177 -1.87 8.06 -6.97
C ILE A 177 -0.85 6.96 -7.27
N VAL A 178 -0.66 6.69 -8.54
CA VAL A 178 0.40 5.85 -9.09
C VAL A 178 1.12 6.59 -10.20
N SER A 179 2.28 6.11 -10.57
CA SER A 179 3.07 6.65 -11.69
C SER A 179 3.53 5.54 -12.62
N GLY A 180 3.88 5.92 -13.82
CA GLY A 180 4.44 5.01 -14.80
C GLY A 180 4.51 5.59 -16.20
N VAL A 181 5.12 4.84 -17.11
CA VAL A 181 5.21 5.20 -18.52
C VAL A 181 3.98 4.72 -19.25
N THR A 182 3.27 5.62 -19.92
CA THR A 182 2.09 5.29 -20.70
C THR A 182 2.28 5.69 -22.17
N PHE A 183 1.61 4.94 -23.06
CA PHE A 183 1.52 5.22 -24.50
C PHE A 183 0.06 5.30 -24.89
N GLN A 184 -0.30 6.29 -25.71
CA GLN A 184 -1.66 6.46 -26.24
C GLN A 184 -1.61 6.86 -27.72
N TRP A 185 -2.77 7.12 -28.32
CA TRP A 185 -2.91 7.56 -29.71
C TRP A 185 -2.76 9.09 -29.85
N GLY A 186 -2.46 9.54 -31.08
CA GLY A 186 -2.40 10.97 -31.42
C GLY A 186 -1.26 11.69 -30.71
N GLN A 187 -1.52 12.88 -30.19
CA GLN A 187 -0.52 13.69 -29.48
C GLN A 187 0.02 13.03 -28.21
N HIS A 188 -0.71 12.08 -27.65
CA HIS A 188 -0.32 11.28 -26.49
C HIS A 188 0.36 9.95 -26.88
N GLY A 189 0.59 9.72 -28.17
CA GLY A 189 1.18 8.49 -28.70
C GLY A 189 2.63 8.26 -28.33
N ARG A 190 3.34 9.29 -27.84
CA ARG A 190 4.70 9.15 -27.36
C ARG A 190 4.70 8.69 -25.91
N GLY A 191 5.58 7.74 -25.61
CA GLY A 191 5.82 7.33 -24.24
C GLY A 191 6.21 8.52 -23.38
N ALA A 192 5.52 8.69 -22.26
CA ALA A 192 5.81 9.71 -21.28
C ALA A 192 5.55 9.16 -19.87
N HIS A 193 6.38 9.60 -18.94
CA HIS A 193 6.11 9.38 -17.54
C HIS A 193 4.89 10.20 -17.11
N ARG A 194 3.97 9.56 -16.39
CA ARG A 194 2.75 10.20 -15.92
C ARG A 194 2.44 9.83 -14.49
N PHE A 195 1.92 10.79 -13.74
CA PHE A 195 1.16 10.54 -12.54
C PHE A 195 -0.31 10.37 -12.91
N MET A 196 -0.93 9.35 -12.37
CA MET A 196 -2.35 9.05 -12.54
C MET A 196 -3.00 9.02 -11.17
N ALA A 197 -4.01 9.86 -10.97
CA ALA A 197 -4.74 9.98 -9.71
C ALA A 197 -6.19 9.54 -9.87
N PHE A 198 -6.64 8.73 -8.94
CA PHE A 198 -7.97 8.14 -8.93
C PHE A 198 -8.68 8.48 -7.62
N ASP A 199 -9.97 8.71 -7.68
CA ASP A 199 -10.81 8.80 -6.49
C ASP A 199 -10.72 7.48 -5.70
N LYS A 200 -10.36 7.56 -4.44
CA LYS A 200 -10.12 6.36 -3.62
C LYS A 200 -11.38 5.54 -3.33
N LYS A 201 -12.58 6.11 -3.47
CA LYS A 201 -13.85 5.43 -3.23
C LYS A 201 -14.39 4.74 -4.47
N THR A 202 -14.24 5.38 -5.64
CA THR A 202 -14.88 4.94 -6.88
C THR A 202 -13.91 4.36 -7.90
N GLY A 203 -12.61 4.67 -7.80
CA GLY A 203 -11.61 4.33 -8.81
C GLY A 203 -11.70 5.18 -10.08
N GLU A 204 -12.54 6.22 -10.11
CA GLU A 204 -12.64 7.14 -11.25
C GLU A 204 -11.38 7.97 -11.39
N THR A 205 -10.96 8.21 -12.63
CA THR A 205 -9.80 9.06 -12.91
C THR A 205 -10.10 10.50 -12.58
N VAL A 206 -9.30 11.11 -11.71
CA VAL A 206 -9.43 12.52 -11.33
C VAL A 206 -8.51 13.40 -12.17
N TYR A 207 -7.24 13.00 -12.31
CA TYR A 207 -6.32 13.67 -13.22
C TYR A 207 -5.20 12.76 -13.71
N ILE A 208 -4.60 13.16 -14.82
CA ILE A 208 -3.34 12.62 -15.34
C ILE A 208 -2.39 13.79 -15.54
N SER A 209 -1.18 13.70 -15.01
CA SER A 209 -0.16 14.73 -15.12
C SER A 209 1.09 14.16 -15.80
N ALA A 210 1.68 14.92 -16.71
CA ALA A 210 2.95 14.60 -17.35
C ALA A 210 3.98 15.66 -16.94
N PRO A 211 4.68 15.47 -15.83
CA PRO A 211 5.50 16.51 -15.19
C PRO A 211 6.79 16.82 -15.95
N GLY A 212 7.21 16.00 -16.86
CA GLY A 212 8.49 16.18 -17.55
C GLY A 212 8.54 15.52 -18.91
N GLY A 213 9.74 15.57 -19.48
CA GLY A 213 10.03 14.99 -20.78
C GLY A 213 9.88 13.45 -20.81
N ARG A 214 10.19 12.89 -21.96
CA ARG A 214 10.19 11.45 -22.16
C ARG A 214 11.27 10.82 -21.29
N PRO A 215 10.94 9.81 -20.43
CA PRO A 215 11.96 9.08 -19.71
C PRO A 215 12.82 8.27 -20.69
N TYR A 216 14.10 8.12 -20.37
CA TYR A 216 15.01 7.31 -21.18
C TYR A 216 14.62 5.82 -21.12
N ASP A 217 14.19 5.38 -19.96
CA ASP A 217 13.72 4.04 -19.66
C ASP A 217 12.48 4.12 -18.75
N THR A 218 12.22 3.12 -17.94
CA THR A 218 11.14 3.09 -16.97
C THR A 218 11.57 3.73 -15.65
N THR A 219 10.60 4.20 -14.89
CA THR A 219 10.81 4.76 -13.55
C THR A 219 10.57 3.67 -12.50
N TYR A 220 11.36 3.67 -11.45
CA TYR A 220 11.31 2.71 -10.36
C TYR A 220 10.99 3.34 -9.01
N ALA A 221 11.11 4.64 -8.92
CA ALA A 221 10.83 5.37 -7.70
C ALA A 221 9.32 5.48 -7.49
N PRO A 222 8.79 5.17 -6.31
CA PRO A 222 7.40 5.48 -6.00
C PRO A 222 7.23 6.98 -5.81
N PRO A 223 6.05 7.53 -6.19
CA PRO A 223 5.77 8.93 -5.97
C PRO A 223 5.79 9.27 -4.47
N ILE A 224 6.21 10.46 -4.15
CA ILE A 224 6.16 11.01 -2.79
C ILE A 224 5.53 12.39 -2.77
N ILE A 225 4.95 12.76 -1.65
CA ILE A 225 4.45 14.12 -1.41
C ILE A 225 5.35 14.78 -0.37
N ALA A 226 5.86 15.95 -0.73
CA ALA A 226 6.71 16.73 0.14
C ALA A 226 6.31 18.21 0.12
N ASN A 227 6.60 18.91 1.22
CA ASN A 227 6.53 20.36 1.28
C ASN A 227 7.94 20.93 1.13
N VAL A 228 8.17 21.67 0.06
CA VAL A 228 9.44 22.31 -0.23
C VAL A 228 9.22 23.81 -0.26
N ASN A 229 9.85 24.55 0.65
CA ASN A 229 9.70 26.00 0.78
C ASN A 229 8.24 26.48 0.80
N GLY A 230 7.37 25.77 1.51
CA GLY A 230 5.95 26.09 1.62
C GLY A 230 5.08 25.63 0.45
N THR A 231 5.67 25.06 -0.59
CA THR A 231 4.95 24.48 -1.73
C THR A 231 4.80 22.98 -1.56
N ARG A 232 3.57 22.49 -1.66
CA ARG A 232 3.26 21.05 -1.64
C ARG A 232 3.47 20.47 -3.03
N LEU A 233 4.37 19.50 -3.14
CA LEU A 233 4.80 18.91 -4.40
C LEU A 233 4.53 17.39 -4.40
N LEU A 234 4.15 16.88 -5.57
CA LEU A 234 4.20 15.47 -5.92
C LEU A 234 5.49 15.26 -6.73
N ILE A 235 6.35 14.38 -6.25
CA ILE A 235 7.72 14.20 -6.76
C ILE A 235 7.95 12.71 -7.04
N GLU A 236 8.75 12.44 -8.08
CA GLU A 236 9.31 11.13 -8.40
C GLU A 236 10.74 11.25 -8.94
#